data_5aba93a9c49ca4672abfc511683b0cc7
#
_entry.id   5aba93a9c49ca4672abfc511683b0cc7
#
_cell.length_a   1.000
_cell.length_b   1.000
_cell.length_c   1.000
_cell.angle_alpha   90.00
_cell.angle_beta   90.00
_cell.angle_gamma   90.00
#
_symmetry.space_group_name_H-M   'P 1'
#
loop_
_entity.id
_entity.type
_entity.pdbx_description
1 polymer ?
#
loop_
_entity_poly.entity_id
_entity_poly.type
_entity_poly.pdbx_seq_one_letter_code
_entity_poly.pdbx_strand_id
1 'polypeptide(L)'
;MTDIKQIRTGVIGVGSMGQNHARVLHEISNFIGLSDVDESQGNLVAQRFGVQYHRNFEDLIKETEAVSIAVPTKYHKLVSNKCAEAGIAVLVEKPLAGNVKDAKEIVKVSKSFENKLAVGHIERHNPVVNYAKKAITRGDWGEIISMSSRRVSKFPERVKDVGVVFDLAIHDLDILSYLANSDLKKIKAIGGSIEYPDKEDHVSTLLHFENGISAICEASWLSPLKVRKLSLTCSKAYVELDYMEQSIKVYSSSLSSEDHSNLWKLESQVSEKIINLEREEPLKLELVDFLNYVINNEEPLVNGENGIRAVQMAEMITKQLK
;
A
#
# COMPACT_ATOMS: atom_id res chain seq x y z
N MET A 1 26.29 -1.51 -15.54
CA MET A 1 24.96 -1.58 -14.91
C MET A 1 24.19 -0.36 -15.39
N THR A 2 22.99 -0.56 -15.92
CA THR A 2 22.13 0.56 -16.32
C THR A 2 21.72 1.32 -15.05
N ASP A 3 21.92 2.65 -15.03
CA ASP A 3 21.48 3.50 -13.91
C ASP A 3 19.96 3.74 -14.04
N ILE A 4 19.21 3.73 -12.94
CA ILE A 4 17.78 4.07 -12.94
C ILE A 4 17.49 5.40 -13.60
N LYS A 5 18.45 6.35 -13.53
CA LYS A 5 18.39 7.66 -14.20
C LYS A 5 18.36 7.58 -15.74
N GLN A 6 18.70 6.45 -16.34
CA GLN A 6 18.67 6.28 -17.78
C GLN A 6 17.38 5.69 -18.30
N ILE A 7 16.55 5.09 -17.43
CA ILE A 7 15.27 4.46 -17.82
C ILE A 7 14.29 5.54 -18.28
N ARG A 8 13.80 5.41 -19.50
CA ARG A 8 12.75 6.28 -20.03
C ARG A 8 11.42 5.91 -19.37
N THR A 9 10.90 6.81 -18.54
CA THR A 9 9.69 6.59 -17.77
C THR A 9 8.55 7.49 -18.20
N GLY A 10 7.33 7.04 -17.95
CA GLY A 10 6.12 7.80 -18.18
C GLY A 10 5.08 7.61 -17.07
N VAL A 11 4.08 8.50 -17.04
CA VAL A 11 2.92 8.39 -16.15
C VAL A 11 1.65 8.39 -16.97
N ILE A 12 0.76 7.42 -16.71
CA ILE A 12 -0.56 7.32 -17.32
C ILE A 12 -1.61 7.65 -16.26
N GLY A 13 -2.32 8.78 -16.46
CA GLY A 13 -3.21 9.39 -15.49
C GLY A 13 -2.48 10.37 -14.57
N VAL A 14 -2.75 11.67 -14.70
CA VAL A 14 -2.12 12.73 -13.88
C VAL A 14 -3.13 13.44 -12.96
N GLY A 15 -4.02 12.65 -12.38
CA GLY A 15 -4.81 13.06 -11.22
C GLY A 15 -3.93 13.32 -9.99
N SER A 16 -4.54 13.38 -8.80
CA SER A 16 -3.81 13.70 -7.56
C SER A 16 -2.59 12.79 -7.31
N MET A 17 -2.74 11.46 -7.49
CA MET A 17 -1.64 10.52 -7.25
C MET A 17 -0.63 10.53 -8.41
N GLY A 18 -1.10 10.55 -9.67
CA GLY A 18 -0.22 10.56 -10.82
C GLY A 18 0.70 11.78 -10.89
N GLN A 19 0.29 12.94 -10.39
CA GLN A 19 1.18 14.11 -10.26
C GLN A 19 2.32 13.87 -9.27
N ASN A 20 2.07 13.12 -8.18
CA ASN A 20 3.14 12.75 -7.24
C ASN A 20 4.10 11.75 -7.89
N HIS A 21 3.59 10.76 -8.66
CA HIS A 21 4.43 9.85 -9.44
C HIS A 21 5.28 10.61 -10.46
N ALA A 22 4.68 11.56 -11.22
CA ALA A 22 5.41 12.38 -12.18
C ALA A 22 6.54 13.19 -11.52
N ARG A 23 6.27 13.79 -10.34
CA ARG A 23 7.28 14.52 -9.58
C ARG A 23 8.45 13.63 -9.18
N VAL A 24 8.17 12.46 -8.61
CA VAL A 24 9.22 11.55 -8.15
C VAL A 24 10.00 10.95 -9.32
N LEU A 25 9.32 10.49 -10.39
CA LEU A 25 9.97 9.96 -11.58
C LEU A 25 10.85 11.00 -12.26
N HIS A 26 10.43 12.26 -12.31
CA HIS A 26 11.25 13.36 -12.82
C HIS A 26 12.55 13.57 -12.02
N GLU A 27 12.51 13.25 -10.71
CA GLU A 27 13.68 13.35 -9.84
C GLU A 27 14.66 12.19 -10.00
N ILE A 28 14.14 10.95 -10.19
CA ILE A 28 14.93 9.72 -10.08
C ILE A 28 15.23 9.01 -11.40
N SER A 29 14.56 9.36 -12.50
CA SER A 29 14.66 8.66 -13.79
C SER A 29 14.73 9.62 -14.98
N ASN A 30 14.81 9.08 -16.19
CA ASN A 30 14.59 9.84 -17.42
C ASN A 30 13.08 9.93 -17.71
N PHE A 31 12.41 10.83 -17.00
CA PHE A 31 10.98 11.06 -17.17
C PHE A 31 10.70 11.83 -18.44
N ILE A 32 10.16 11.16 -19.48
CA ILE A 32 10.04 11.73 -20.83
C ILE A 32 8.64 12.22 -21.18
N GLY A 33 7.59 11.72 -20.48
CA GLY A 33 6.23 12.11 -20.87
C GLY A 33 5.15 11.60 -19.93
N LEU A 34 3.96 12.07 -20.19
CA LEU A 34 2.75 11.66 -19.47
C LEU A 34 1.54 11.60 -20.40
N SER A 35 0.50 10.87 -19.98
CA SER A 35 -0.76 10.79 -20.67
C SER A 35 -1.94 10.98 -19.72
N ASP A 36 -2.92 11.76 -20.14
CA ASP A 36 -4.21 11.90 -19.47
C ASP A 36 -5.30 12.15 -20.51
N VAL A 37 -6.52 11.72 -20.21
CA VAL A 37 -7.70 11.98 -21.06
C VAL A 37 -8.18 13.43 -20.95
N ASP A 38 -7.89 14.08 -19.81
CA ASP A 38 -8.08 15.52 -19.62
C ASP A 38 -6.87 16.28 -20.20
N GLU A 39 -7.06 16.81 -21.40
CA GLU A 39 -6.04 17.54 -22.14
C GLU A 39 -5.53 18.77 -21.40
N SER A 40 -6.41 19.49 -20.71
CA SER A 40 -6.04 20.69 -19.96
C SER A 40 -5.13 20.33 -18.78
N GLN A 41 -5.52 19.32 -18.03
CA GLN A 41 -4.73 18.79 -16.89
C GLN A 41 -3.41 18.18 -17.37
N GLY A 42 -3.45 17.39 -18.44
CA GLY A 42 -2.25 16.76 -19.02
C GLY A 42 -1.22 17.79 -19.47
N ASN A 43 -1.64 18.80 -20.25
CA ASN A 43 -0.75 19.88 -20.70
C ASN A 43 -0.16 20.69 -19.54
N LEU A 44 -0.99 21.02 -18.52
CA LEU A 44 -0.52 21.75 -17.34
C LEU A 44 0.60 21.01 -16.61
N VAL A 45 0.42 19.70 -16.39
CA VAL A 45 1.42 18.88 -15.71
C VAL A 45 2.65 18.66 -16.58
N ALA A 46 2.51 18.44 -17.88
CA ALA A 46 3.62 18.28 -18.81
C ALA A 46 4.50 19.54 -18.85
N GLN A 47 3.91 20.73 -18.94
CA GLN A 47 4.62 22.00 -18.88
C GLN A 47 5.40 22.17 -17.57
N ARG A 48 4.81 21.75 -16.44
CA ARG A 48 5.46 21.84 -15.12
C ARG A 48 6.77 21.07 -15.04
N PHE A 49 6.85 19.92 -15.71
CA PHE A 49 8.04 19.06 -15.70
C PHE A 49 8.89 19.16 -16.96
N GLY A 50 8.48 19.96 -17.96
CA GLY A 50 9.20 20.12 -19.22
C GLY A 50 9.22 18.84 -20.07
N VAL A 51 8.14 18.03 -20.01
CA VAL A 51 8.01 16.76 -20.72
C VAL A 51 6.87 16.78 -21.73
N GLN A 52 6.79 15.72 -22.56
CA GLN A 52 5.74 15.63 -23.58
C GLN A 52 4.40 15.18 -22.97
N TYR A 53 3.31 15.81 -23.41
CA TYR A 53 1.96 15.35 -23.19
C TYR A 53 1.49 14.47 -24.35
N HIS A 54 0.92 13.31 -24.03
CA HIS A 54 0.26 12.42 -24.98
C HIS A 54 -1.21 12.29 -24.63
N ARG A 55 -2.10 12.59 -25.56
CA ARG A 55 -3.55 12.37 -25.35
C ARG A 55 -3.88 10.88 -25.28
N ASN A 56 -3.20 10.08 -26.10
CA ASN A 56 -3.31 8.64 -26.12
C ASN A 56 -2.09 8.00 -25.43
N PHE A 57 -2.32 7.22 -24.38
CA PHE A 57 -1.26 6.55 -23.65
C PHE A 57 -0.49 5.52 -24.51
N GLU A 58 -1.13 4.99 -25.58
CA GLU A 58 -0.47 4.07 -26.51
C GLU A 58 0.68 4.75 -27.28
N ASP A 59 0.65 6.06 -27.44
CA ASP A 59 1.77 6.80 -28.03
C ASP A 59 2.91 6.99 -27.00
N LEU A 60 2.58 7.28 -25.75
CA LEU A 60 3.56 7.36 -24.66
C LEU A 60 4.34 6.06 -24.47
N ILE A 61 3.64 4.90 -24.46
CA ILE A 61 4.30 3.61 -24.22
C ILE A 61 5.25 3.18 -25.35
N LYS A 62 5.14 3.71 -26.56
CA LYS A 62 6.11 3.47 -27.66
C LYS A 62 7.48 4.07 -27.36
N GLU A 63 7.54 5.08 -26.51
CA GLU A 63 8.74 5.86 -26.22
C GLU A 63 9.36 5.52 -24.86
N THR A 64 8.60 4.85 -23.98
CA THR A 64 8.99 4.51 -22.61
C THR A 64 9.45 3.07 -22.45
N GLU A 65 10.17 2.78 -21.38
CA GLU A 65 10.56 1.44 -20.95
C GLU A 65 9.77 0.97 -19.73
N ALA A 66 9.30 1.95 -18.95
CA ALA A 66 8.50 1.71 -17.76
C ALA A 66 7.48 2.84 -17.54
N VAL A 67 6.29 2.51 -17.08
CA VAL A 67 5.26 3.48 -16.78
C VAL A 67 4.63 3.24 -15.40
N SER A 68 4.22 4.33 -14.76
CA SER A 68 3.33 4.28 -13.61
C SER A 68 1.89 4.53 -14.08
N ILE A 69 0.96 3.67 -13.67
CA ILE A 69 -0.46 3.72 -14.02
C ILE A 69 -1.23 4.21 -12.79
N ALA A 70 -1.71 5.45 -12.86
CA ALA A 70 -2.46 6.14 -11.80
C ALA A 70 -3.82 6.66 -12.30
N VAL A 71 -4.44 5.94 -13.23
CA VAL A 71 -5.80 6.17 -13.72
C VAL A 71 -6.84 5.69 -12.70
N PRO A 72 -8.14 6.01 -12.83
CA PRO A 72 -9.18 5.40 -12.00
C PRO A 72 -9.18 3.87 -12.11
N THR A 73 -9.43 3.18 -10.99
CA THR A 73 -9.31 1.71 -10.83
C THR A 73 -9.97 0.90 -11.95
N LYS A 74 -11.12 1.35 -12.44
CA LYS A 74 -11.87 0.67 -13.53
C LYS A 74 -11.07 0.56 -14.84
N TYR A 75 -10.03 1.37 -15.02
CA TYR A 75 -9.20 1.36 -16.23
C TYR A 75 -7.86 0.63 -16.04
N HIS A 76 -7.50 0.22 -14.81
CA HIS A 76 -6.23 -0.45 -14.54
C HIS A 76 -6.01 -1.67 -15.43
N LYS A 77 -7.03 -2.54 -15.57
CA LYS A 77 -6.94 -3.73 -16.42
C LYS A 77 -6.66 -3.40 -17.89
N LEU A 78 -7.42 -2.46 -18.45
CA LEU A 78 -7.25 -2.08 -19.85
C LEU A 78 -5.84 -1.56 -20.11
N VAL A 79 -5.40 -0.59 -19.29
CA VAL A 79 -4.12 0.08 -19.49
C VAL A 79 -2.94 -0.85 -19.23
N SER A 80 -2.97 -1.60 -18.13
CA SER A 80 -1.86 -2.53 -17.79
C SER A 80 -1.72 -3.66 -18.80
N ASN A 81 -2.83 -4.22 -19.32
CA ASN A 81 -2.78 -5.26 -20.34
C ASN A 81 -2.16 -4.73 -21.65
N LYS A 82 -2.52 -3.52 -22.06
CA LYS A 82 -1.93 -2.88 -23.24
C LYS A 82 -0.43 -2.60 -23.08
N CYS A 83 -0.01 -2.17 -21.89
CA CYS A 83 1.41 -2.01 -21.60
C CYS A 83 2.15 -3.37 -21.63
N ALA A 84 1.55 -4.42 -21.08
CA ALA A 84 2.12 -5.76 -21.10
C ALA A 84 2.27 -6.29 -22.53
N GLU A 85 1.25 -6.14 -23.38
CA GLU A 85 1.29 -6.49 -24.82
C GLU A 85 2.41 -5.75 -25.55
N ALA A 86 2.73 -4.53 -25.14
CA ALA A 86 3.82 -3.73 -25.69
C ALA A 86 5.20 -4.01 -25.04
N GLY A 87 5.29 -4.90 -24.06
CA GLY A 87 6.53 -5.23 -23.34
C GLY A 87 7.01 -4.13 -22.38
N ILE A 88 6.13 -3.23 -21.97
CA ILE A 88 6.46 -2.08 -21.11
C ILE A 88 6.24 -2.43 -19.64
N ALA A 89 7.28 -2.30 -18.82
CA ALA A 89 7.18 -2.52 -17.38
C ALA A 89 6.18 -1.57 -16.73
N VAL A 90 5.37 -2.08 -15.79
CA VAL A 90 4.30 -1.30 -15.16
C VAL A 90 4.33 -1.35 -13.65
N LEU A 91 4.14 -0.19 -13.02
CA LEU A 91 3.67 -0.07 -11.65
C LEU A 91 2.21 0.39 -11.71
N VAL A 92 1.30 -0.46 -11.19
CA VAL A 92 -0.14 -0.16 -11.17
C VAL A 92 -0.53 0.28 -9.77
N GLU A 93 -1.15 1.45 -9.66
CA GLU A 93 -1.67 1.95 -8.38
C GLU A 93 -2.68 1.00 -7.73
N LYS A 94 -2.74 1.08 -6.40
CA LYS A 94 -3.76 0.34 -5.63
C LYS A 94 -5.17 0.97 -5.81
N PRO A 95 -6.22 0.15 -5.73
CA PRO A 95 -6.19 -1.32 -5.77
C PRO A 95 -5.78 -1.82 -7.16
N LEU A 96 -5.12 -2.96 -7.25
CA LEU A 96 -4.71 -3.53 -8.56
C LEU A 96 -5.89 -3.59 -9.55
N ALA A 97 -7.09 -3.94 -9.05
CA ALA A 97 -8.34 -3.89 -9.78
C ALA A 97 -9.52 -3.75 -8.80
N GLY A 98 -10.71 -3.43 -9.33
CA GLY A 98 -11.94 -3.33 -8.55
C GLY A 98 -12.54 -4.67 -8.11
N ASN A 99 -12.03 -5.79 -8.59
CA ASN A 99 -12.45 -7.16 -8.25
C ASN A 99 -11.34 -8.18 -8.50
N VAL A 100 -11.48 -9.35 -7.88
CA VAL A 100 -10.48 -10.44 -7.95
C VAL A 100 -10.30 -10.98 -9.38
N LYS A 101 -11.39 -11.06 -10.17
CA LYS A 101 -11.33 -11.58 -11.55
C LYS A 101 -10.40 -10.73 -12.40
N ASP A 102 -10.59 -9.41 -12.36
CA ASP A 102 -9.78 -8.47 -13.14
C ASP A 102 -8.33 -8.40 -12.62
N ALA A 103 -8.12 -8.46 -11.30
CA ALA A 103 -6.77 -8.53 -10.72
C ALA A 103 -6.00 -9.77 -11.20
N LYS A 104 -6.65 -10.95 -11.20
CA LYS A 104 -6.06 -12.18 -11.73
C LYS A 104 -5.77 -12.10 -13.23
N GLU A 105 -6.62 -11.43 -14.00
CA GLU A 105 -6.42 -11.25 -15.44
C GLU A 105 -5.20 -10.37 -15.72
N ILE A 106 -5.04 -9.24 -15.00
CA ILE A 106 -3.85 -8.38 -15.10
C ILE A 106 -2.58 -9.20 -14.88
N VAL A 107 -2.51 -9.95 -13.79
CA VAL A 107 -1.32 -10.77 -13.46
C VAL A 107 -1.09 -11.87 -14.49
N LYS A 108 -2.16 -12.52 -14.96
CA LYS A 108 -2.06 -13.56 -16.00
C LYS A 108 -1.50 -12.99 -17.29
N VAL A 109 -2.02 -11.84 -17.75
CA VAL A 109 -1.56 -11.19 -19.00
C VAL A 109 -0.11 -10.75 -18.84
N SER A 110 0.25 -10.09 -17.72
CA SER A 110 1.63 -9.72 -17.43
C SER A 110 2.57 -10.92 -17.53
N LYS A 111 2.23 -12.06 -16.89
CA LYS A 111 3.03 -13.30 -16.96
C LYS A 111 3.13 -13.86 -18.37
N SER A 112 2.06 -13.80 -19.18
CA SER A 112 2.05 -14.35 -20.54
C SER A 112 2.94 -13.58 -21.52
N PHE A 113 3.22 -12.32 -21.23
CA PHE A 113 4.16 -11.47 -21.97
C PHE A 113 5.51 -11.31 -21.28
N GLU A 114 5.78 -12.08 -20.21
CA GLU A 114 6.98 -11.97 -19.38
C GLU A 114 7.24 -10.53 -18.91
N ASN A 115 6.15 -9.77 -18.71
CA ASN A 115 6.22 -8.36 -18.37
C ASN A 115 6.44 -8.13 -16.88
N LYS A 116 7.13 -7.07 -16.54
CA LYS A 116 7.42 -6.64 -15.17
C LYS A 116 6.25 -5.87 -14.61
N LEU A 117 5.56 -6.44 -13.61
CA LEU A 117 4.41 -5.88 -12.92
C LEU A 117 4.72 -5.67 -11.44
N ALA A 118 4.67 -4.42 -10.99
CA ALA A 118 4.63 -4.04 -9.57
C ALA A 118 3.28 -3.40 -9.24
N VAL A 119 2.90 -3.41 -7.96
CA VAL A 119 1.63 -2.85 -7.47
C VAL A 119 1.88 -1.78 -6.42
N GLY A 120 1.20 -0.64 -6.53
CA GLY A 120 1.40 0.56 -5.71
C GLY A 120 0.86 0.45 -4.28
N HIS A 121 1.23 -0.59 -3.52
CA HIS A 121 0.97 -0.64 -2.09
C HIS A 121 2.07 0.10 -1.32
N ILE A 122 2.07 1.41 -1.47
CA ILE A 122 3.06 2.37 -0.98
C ILE A 122 3.44 2.18 0.50
N GLU A 123 2.51 1.74 1.36
CA GLU A 123 2.78 1.61 2.79
C GLU A 123 3.77 0.47 3.11
N ARG A 124 4.00 -0.50 2.21
CA ARG A 124 5.09 -1.47 2.40
C ARG A 124 6.47 -0.82 2.32
N HIS A 125 6.58 0.30 1.60
CA HIS A 125 7.81 1.08 1.48
C HIS A 125 7.98 2.12 2.60
N ASN A 126 7.00 2.23 3.51
CA ASN A 126 7.13 3.10 4.67
C ASN A 126 8.26 2.59 5.61
N PRO A 127 9.21 3.44 6.02
CA PRO A 127 10.34 3.04 6.87
C PRO A 127 9.94 2.26 8.12
N VAL A 128 8.80 2.61 8.77
CA VAL A 128 8.35 1.88 9.97
C VAL A 128 7.95 0.44 9.66
N VAL A 129 7.34 0.20 8.50
CA VAL A 129 6.93 -1.15 8.06
C VAL A 129 8.15 -1.99 7.69
N ASN A 130 9.10 -1.41 6.96
CA ASN A 130 10.36 -2.07 6.62
C ASN A 130 11.16 -2.43 7.85
N TYR A 131 11.26 -1.51 8.82
CA TYR A 131 11.92 -1.79 10.09
C TYR A 131 11.21 -2.91 10.85
N ALA A 132 9.87 -2.82 10.98
CA ALA A 132 9.08 -3.83 11.68
C ALA A 132 9.26 -5.22 11.05
N LYS A 133 9.20 -5.34 9.72
CA LYS A 133 9.42 -6.62 9.03
C LYS A 133 10.79 -7.20 9.32
N LYS A 134 11.84 -6.38 9.28
CA LYS A 134 13.21 -6.79 9.61
C LYS A 134 13.33 -7.23 11.09
N ALA A 135 12.76 -6.48 12.02
CA ALA A 135 12.78 -6.80 13.45
C ALA A 135 12.03 -8.11 13.77
N ILE A 136 10.85 -8.33 13.14
CA ILE A 136 10.08 -9.57 13.24
C ILE A 136 10.92 -10.74 12.70
N THR A 137 11.52 -10.59 11.52
CA THR A 137 12.34 -11.65 10.90
C THR A 137 13.55 -12.02 11.75
N ARG A 138 14.15 -11.06 12.46
CA ARG A 138 15.25 -11.31 13.40
C ARG A 138 14.80 -11.89 14.76
N GLY A 139 13.49 -11.85 15.05
CA GLY A 139 12.92 -12.28 16.33
C GLY A 139 13.17 -11.28 17.48
N ASP A 140 13.46 -10.01 17.16
CA ASP A 140 13.77 -8.97 18.16
C ASP A 140 12.63 -8.78 19.17
N TRP A 141 11.38 -8.96 18.74
CA TRP A 141 10.17 -8.79 19.54
C TRP A 141 9.49 -10.12 19.92
N GLY A 142 10.09 -11.26 19.52
CA GLY A 142 9.47 -12.58 19.62
C GLY A 142 8.42 -12.81 18.56
N GLU A 143 7.54 -13.80 18.78
CA GLU A 143 6.46 -14.16 17.85
C GLU A 143 5.31 -13.18 17.94
N ILE A 144 4.72 -12.82 16.78
CA ILE A 144 3.48 -12.02 16.74
C ILE A 144 2.31 -12.87 17.23
N ILE A 145 1.57 -12.35 18.18
CA ILE A 145 0.34 -12.95 18.73
C ILE A 145 -0.86 -12.31 18.06
N SER A 146 -0.91 -10.97 18.07
CA SER A 146 -2.00 -10.22 17.47
C SER A 146 -1.54 -8.86 16.93
N MET A 147 -2.35 -8.29 16.01
CA MET A 147 -2.12 -7.00 15.40
C MET A 147 -3.39 -6.14 15.44
N SER A 148 -3.24 -4.82 15.52
CA SER A 148 -4.36 -3.90 15.42
C SER A 148 -3.97 -2.68 14.60
N SER A 149 -4.67 -2.46 13.48
CA SER A 149 -4.48 -1.28 12.64
C SER A 149 -5.67 -0.34 12.74
N ARG A 150 -5.37 0.96 12.70
CA ARG A 150 -6.36 2.02 12.67
C ARG A 150 -6.00 3.06 11.61
N ARG A 151 -6.87 3.19 10.60
CA ARG A 151 -6.72 4.15 9.51
C ARG A 151 -7.99 4.95 9.34
N VAL A 152 -8.03 6.11 9.94
CA VAL A 152 -9.21 6.98 9.94
C VAL A 152 -8.85 8.39 9.48
N SER A 153 -9.79 9.06 8.82
CA SER A 153 -9.66 10.43 8.34
C SER A 153 -11.02 11.02 8.02
N LYS A 154 -11.05 12.32 7.67
CA LYS A 154 -12.15 12.90 6.93
C LYS A 154 -12.29 12.27 5.56
N PHE A 155 -13.50 12.26 5.01
CA PHE A 155 -13.78 11.85 3.64
C PHE A 155 -12.93 12.66 2.64
N PRO A 156 -12.17 11.98 1.78
CA PRO A 156 -11.39 12.66 0.76
C PRO A 156 -12.26 12.92 -0.49
N GLU A 157 -12.57 14.18 -0.78
CA GLU A 157 -13.41 14.60 -1.93
C GLU A 157 -12.92 14.07 -3.29
N ARG A 158 -11.64 13.69 -3.38
CA ARG A 158 -11.02 13.09 -4.57
C ARG A 158 -11.48 11.67 -4.88
N VAL A 159 -11.98 10.93 -3.88
CA VAL A 159 -12.39 9.52 -4.03
C VAL A 159 -13.84 9.45 -4.48
N LYS A 160 -14.05 9.04 -5.74
CA LYS A 160 -15.38 9.01 -6.37
C LYS A 160 -15.85 7.60 -6.76
N ASP A 161 -14.95 6.64 -6.84
CA ASP A 161 -15.19 5.35 -7.50
C ASP A 161 -15.23 4.14 -6.55
N VAL A 162 -14.72 4.26 -5.34
CA VAL A 162 -14.64 3.15 -4.35
C VAL A 162 -15.12 3.58 -2.97
N GLY A 163 -15.43 2.63 -2.09
CA GLY A 163 -15.70 2.85 -0.68
C GLY A 163 -14.43 2.79 0.19
N VAL A 164 -14.62 2.97 1.50
CA VAL A 164 -13.52 3.04 2.48
C VAL A 164 -12.66 1.76 2.51
N VAL A 165 -13.25 0.61 2.17
CA VAL A 165 -12.54 -0.68 2.13
C VAL A 165 -11.44 -0.64 1.07
N PHE A 166 -11.78 -0.27 -0.16
CA PHE A 166 -10.83 -0.22 -1.28
C PHE A 166 -9.97 1.05 -1.28
N ASP A 167 -10.36 2.13 -0.58
CA ASP A 167 -9.50 3.32 -0.45
C ASP A 167 -8.56 3.22 0.74
N LEU A 168 -9.06 2.97 1.96
CA LEU A 168 -8.27 2.99 3.19
C LEU A 168 -7.90 1.60 3.70
N ALA A 169 -8.88 0.72 3.93
CA ALA A 169 -8.62 -0.57 4.58
C ALA A 169 -7.64 -1.44 3.80
N ILE A 170 -7.65 -1.38 2.48
CA ILE A 170 -6.78 -2.19 1.61
C ILE A 170 -5.29 -2.02 1.90
N HIS A 171 -4.86 -0.83 2.35
CA HIS A 171 -3.47 -0.59 2.77
C HIS A 171 -3.11 -1.43 3.99
N ASP A 172 -3.98 -1.42 4.99
CA ASP A 172 -3.71 -2.15 6.24
C ASP A 172 -3.94 -3.64 6.08
N LEU A 173 -4.90 -4.07 5.26
CA LEU A 173 -5.08 -5.49 4.89
C LEU A 173 -3.81 -6.05 4.26
N ASP A 174 -3.19 -5.30 3.36
CA ASP A 174 -1.93 -5.66 2.75
C ASP A 174 -0.79 -5.77 3.78
N ILE A 175 -0.63 -4.75 4.65
CA ILE A 175 0.41 -4.73 5.68
C ILE A 175 0.23 -5.85 6.70
N LEU A 176 -1.00 -6.08 7.17
CA LEU A 176 -1.30 -7.15 8.12
C LEU A 176 -0.94 -8.52 7.54
N SER A 177 -1.31 -8.77 6.27
CA SER A 177 -0.94 -9.99 5.56
C SER A 177 0.58 -10.12 5.37
N TYR A 178 1.26 -9.03 5.02
CA TYR A 178 2.72 -8.98 4.83
C TYR A 178 3.49 -9.27 6.11
N LEU A 179 3.05 -8.70 7.24
CA LEU A 179 3.71 -8.92 8.54
C LEU A 179 3.37 -10.30 9.11
N ALA A 180 2.12 -10.77 8.99
CA ALA A 180 1.71 -12.11 9.39
C ALA A 180 2.49 -13.21 8.64
N ASN A 181 2.91 -12.93 7.41
CA ASN A 181 3.61 -13.88 6.55
C ASN A 181 2.89 -15.24 6.46
N SER A 182 1.57 -15.20 6.33
CA SER A 182 0.70 -16.38 6.34
C SER A 182 -0.57 -16.12 5.55
N ASP A 183 -1.18 -17.17 5.05
CA ASP A 183 -2.44 -17.05 4.35
C ASP A 183 -3.61 -16.75 5.31
N LEU A 184 -4.60 -16.02 4.79
CA LEU A 184 -5.80 -15.69 5.53
C LEU A 184 -6.69 -16.94 5.68
N LYS A 185 -7.01 -17.33 6.92
CA LYS A 185 -7.93 -18.42 7.24
C LYS A 185 -9.37 -17.95 7.31
N LYS A 186 -9.61 -16.81 7.96
CA LYS A 186 -10.96 -16.29 8.18
C LYS A 186 -10.95 -14.77 8.28
N ILE A 187 -12.01 -14.16 7.74
CA ILE A 187 -12.26 -12.73 7.85
C ILE A 187 -13.72 -12.48 8.20
N LYS A 188 -13.97 -11.53 9.11
CA LYS A 188 -15.28 -11.03 9.48
C LYS A 188 -15.26 -9.53 9.49
N ALA A 189 -16.31 -8.91 8.98
CA ALA A 189 -16.42 -7.46 8.88
C ALA A 189 -17.80 -6.96 9.33
N ILE A 190 -17.79 -5.81 9.97
CA ILE A 190 -18.99 -5.02 10.32
C ILE A 190 -18.71 -3.59 9.92
N GLY A 191 -19.68 -2.93 9.32
CA GLY A 191 -19.57 -1.56 8.85
C GLY A 191 -20.75 -1.18 7.98
N GLY A 192 -20.65 -0.10 7.26
CA GLY A 192 -21.72 0.35 6.39
C GLY A 192 -21.54 1.78 5.90
N SER A 193 -22.67 2.38 5.53
CA SER A 193 -22.78 3.72 4.98
C SER A 193 -23.65 4.56 5.92
N ILE A 194 -23.08 5.60 6.52
CA ILE A 194 -23.77 6.54 7.40
C ILE A 194 -23.94 7.89 6.69
N GLU A 195 -22.86 8.48 6.20
CA GLU A 195 -22.89 9.79 5.52
C GLU A 195 -22.91 9.66 4.00
N TYR A 196 -22.43 8.53 3.44
CA TYR A 196 -22.28 8.33 2.00
C TYR A 196 -23.11 7.14 1.53
N PRO A 197 -24.40 7.32 1.13
CA PRO A 197 -25.37 6.23 0.93
C PRO A 197 -24.95 5.16 -0.08
N ASP A 198 -24.13 5.52 -1.05
CA ASP A 198 -23.72 4.62 -2.15
C ASP A 198 -22.40 3.89 -1.89
N LYS A 199 -21.74 4.15 -0.74
CA LYS A 199 -20.40 3.61 -0.44
C LYS A 199 -20.27 3.38 1.06
N GLU A 200 -19.65 2.27 1.42
CA GLU A 200 -19.24 2.06 2.80
C GLU A 200 -18.24 3.16 3.22
N ASP A 201 -18.48 3.81 4.36
CA ASP A 201 -17.70 4.91 4.91
C ASP A 201 -16.97 4.55 6.19
N HIS A 202 -17.29 3.40 6.76
CA HIS A 202 -16.59 2.82 7.90
C HIS A 202 -16.64 1.30 7.87
N VAL A 203 -15.59 0.66 8.40
CA VAL A 203 -15.49 -0.78 8.56
C VAL A 203 -14.59 -1.15 9.73
N SER A 204 -15.02 -2.14 10.50
CA SER A 204 -14.22 -2.87 11.48
C SER A 204 -14.11 -4.32 11.04
N THR A 205 -12.88 -4.85 10.98
CA THR A 205 -12.61 -6.16 10.43
C THR A 205 -11.81 -7.01 11.41
N LEU A 206 -12.16 -8.26 11.56
CA LEU A 206 -11.40 -9.28 12.29
C LEU A 206 -10.81 -10.27 11.30
N LEU A 207 -9.50 -10.47 11.36
CA LEU A 207 -8.74 -11.39 10.52
C LEU A 207 -8.14 -12.49 11.41
N HIS A 208 -8.09 -13.70 10.89
CA HIS A 208 -7.38 -14.83 11.49
C HIS A 208 -6.56 -15.51 10.40
N PHE A 209 -5.24 -15.64 10.62
CA PHE A 209 -4.30 -16.25 9.70
C PHE A 209 -4.07 -17.72 10.01
N GLU A 210 -3.59 -18.50 9.04
CA GLU A 210 -3.37 -19.96 9.21
C GLU A 210 -2.33 -20.28 10.29
N ASN A 211 -1.35 -19.40 10.51
CA ASN A 211 -0.35 -19.54 11.56
C ASN A 211 -0.86 -19.14 12.97
N GLY A 212 -2.15 -18.84 13.13
CA GLY A 212 -2.78 -18.52 14.41
C GLY A 212 -2.78 -17.02 14.77
N ILE A 213 -2.06 -16.16 14.05
CA ILE A 213 -2.09 -14.72 14.28
C ILE A 213 -3.50 -14.18 14.03
N SER A 214 -3.98 -13.33 14.94
CA SER A 214 -5.23 -12.58 14.77
C SER A 214 -4.96 -11.10 14.53
N ALA A 215 -5.86 -10.43 13.77
CA ALA A 215 -5.72 -8.99 13.57
C ALA A 215 -7.07 -8.27 13.56
N ILE A 216 -7.03 -6.99 13.95
CA ILE A 216 -8.13 -6.05 13.84
C ILE A 216 -7.72 -4.97 12.85
N CYS A 217 -8.62 -4.62 11.94
CA CYS A 217 -8.44 -3.50 11.03
C CYS A 217 -9.65 -2.57 11.10
N GLU A 218 -9.44 -1.33 11.50
CA GLU A 218 -10.44 -0.26 11.52
C GLU A 218 -10.11 0.76 10.42
N ALA A 219 -11.06 1.01 9.53
CA ALA A 219 -10.96 2.08 8.53
C ALA A 219 -12.24 2.91 8.50
N SER A 220 -12.11 4.25 8.49
CA SER A 220 -13.25 5.15 8.49
C SER A 220 -12.94 6.51 7.90
N TRP A 221 -13.92 7.06 7.17
CA TRP A 221 -13.92 8.45 6.70
C TRP A 221 -14.69 9.40 7.62
N LEU A 222 -15.23 8.90 8.74
CA LEU A 222 -16.08 9.66 9.65
C LEU A 222 -15.32 10.36 10.77
N SER A 223 -13.98 10.31 10.77
CA SER A 223 -13.16 10.92 11.81
C SER A 223 -12.67 12.31 11.40
N PRO A 224 -12.79 13.32 12.27
CA PRO A 224 -12.16 14.62 12.04
C PRO A 224 -10.63 14.56 12.13
N LEU A 225 -10.09 13.54 12.80
CA LEU A 225 -8.66 13.31 12.96
C LEU A 225 -8.16 12.36 11.88
N LYS A 226 -6.94 12.63 11.39
CA LYS A 226 -6.21 11.70 10.53
C LYS A 226 -5.29 10.83 11.39
N VAL A 227 -5.59 9.53 11.47
CA VAL A 227 -4.80 8.55 12.22
C VAL A 227 -4.37 7.44 11.27
N ARG A 228 -3.11 7.05 11.35
CA ARG A 228 -2.55 5.90 10.63
C ARG A 228 -1.57 5.19 11.55
N LYS A 229 -2.04 4.18 12.26
CA LYS A 229 -1.28 3.46 13.28
C LYS A 229 -1.46 1.96 13.17
N LEU A 230 -0.43 1.24 13.56
CA LEU A 230 -0.44 -0.20 13.71
C LEU A 230 0.20 -0.56 15.04
N SER A 231 -0.43 -1.44 15.81
CA SER A 231 0.17 -2.04 17.00
C SER A 231 0.30 -3.54 16.83
N LEU A 232 1.38 -4.08 17.41
CA LEU A 232 1.71 -5.50 17.42
C LEU A 232 1.83 -5.96 18.86
N THR A 233 1.09 -7.00 19.24
CA THR A 233 1.33 -7.73 20.47
C THR A 233 2.21 -8.92 20.14
N CYS A 234 3.43 -8.92 20.66
CA CYS A 234 4.40 -9.98 20.44
C CYS A 234 4.72 -10.69 21.75
N SER A 235 5.32 -11.88 21.69
CA SER A 235 5.64 -12.67 22.90
C SER A 235 6.65 -12.02 23.84
N LYS A 236 7.45 -11.04 23.35
CA LYS A 236 8.48 -10.33 24.15
C LYS A 236 8.27 -8.82 24.23
N ALA A 237 7.35 -8.26 23.44
CA ALA A 237 7.15 -6.82 23.36
C ALA A 237 5.74 -6.47 22.90
N TYR A 238 5.30 -5.26 23.24
CA TYR A 238 4.22 -4.56 22.57
C TYR A 238 4.82 -3.44 21.73
N VAL A 239 4.40 -3.32 20.46
CA VAL A 239 5.01 -2.37 19.52
C VAL A 239 3.96 -1.51 18.89
N GLU A 240 4.19 -0.20 18.83
CA GLU A 240 3.35 0.77 18.15
C GLU A 240 4.12 1.41 17.00
N LEU A 241 3.53 1.40 15.80
CA LEU A 241 4.03 2.06 14.61
C LEU A 241 3.13 3.25 14.27
N ASP A 242 3.73 4.44 14.09
CA ASP A 242 3.05 5.60 13.52
C ASP A 242 3.59 5.84 12.11
N TYR A 243 2.73 5.63 11.11
CA TYR A 243 3.11 5.77 9.70
C TYR A 243 3.39 7.21 9.29
N MET A 244 2.72 8.18 9.95
CA MET A 244 2.85 9.60 9.60
C MET A 244 4.08 10.22 10.22
N GLU A 245 4.34 9.89 11.50
CA GLU A 245 5.53 10.35 12.20
C GLU A 245 6.77 9.51 11.89
N GLN A 246 6.59 8.35 11.23
CA GLN A 246 7.63 7.38 10.95
C GLN A 246 8.42 6.99 12.21
N SER A 247 7.70 6.75 13.30
CA SER A 247 8.27 6.39 14.60
C SER A 247 7.74 5.06 15.10
N ILE A 248 8.54 4.36 15.89
CA ILE A 248 8.20 3.08 16.49
C ILE A 248 8.44 3.19 18.00
N LYS A 249 7.45 2.78 18.79
CA LYS A 249 7.56 2.62 20.23
C LYS A 249 7.52 1.13 20.56
N VAL A 250 8.49 0.69 21.32
CA VAL A 250 8.61 -0.70 21.77
C VAL A 250 8.50 -0.72 23.29
N TYR A 251 7.52 -1.43 23.80
CA TYR A 251 7.30 -1.61 25.23
C TYR A 251 7.64 -3.05 25.59
N SER A 252 8.47 -3.24 26.62
CA SER A 252 8.77 -4.53 27.23
C SER A 252 8.55 -4.46 28.73
N SER A 253 8.02 -5.52 29.32
CA SER A 253 7.87 -5.64 30.77
C SER A 253 8.90 -6.63 31.30
N SER A 254 9.60 -6.27 32.39
CA SER A 254 10.22 -7.22 33.26
C SER A 254 9.25 -7.48 34.43
N LEU A 255 8.72 -8.70 34.53
CA LEU A 255 7.96 -9.10 35.70
C LEU A 255 8.92 -9.12 36.90
N SER A 256 8.89 -8.09 37.73
CA SER A 256 9.34 -8.23 39.12
C SER A 256 8.23 -8.97 39.88
N SER A 257 8.58 -9.82 40.81
CA SER A 257 7.74 -10.68 41.62
C SER A 257 6.42 -10.00 42.01
N GLU A 258 5.29 -10.59 41.56
CA GLU A 258 3.95 -10.12 41.93
C GLU A 258 3.74 -10.24 43.43
N ASP A 259 3.54 -9.12 44.11
CA ASP A 259 2.98 -9.15 45.47
C ASP A 259 1.44 -9.33 45.34
N HIS A 260 1.01 -10.57 45.35
CA HIS A 260 -0.41 -10.93 45.26
C HIS A 260 -1.24 -10.41 46.45
N SER A 261 -0.62 -9.85 47.48
CA SER A 261 -1.30 -9.31 48.65
C SER A 261 -1.87 -7.90 48.45
N ASN A 262 -1.41 -7.17 47.40
CA ASN A 262 -1.88 -5.81 47.12
C ASN A 262 -1.95 -5.51 45.64
N LEU A 263 -3.10 -5.74 45.04
CA LEU A 263 -3.38 -5.49 43.62
C LEU A 263 -3.16 -4.04 43.18
N TRP A 264 -3.07 -3.07 44.07
CA TRP A 264 -2.78 -1.66 43.79
C TRP A 264 -1.26 -1.35 43.74
N LYS A 265 -0.43 -2.29 44.22
CA LYS A 265 1.04 -2.18 44.18
C LYS A 265 1.68 -2.97 43.05
N LEU A 266 0.98 -3.17 41.93
CA LEU A 266 1.57 -3.72 40.72
C LEU A 266 2.58 -2.73 40.14
N GLU A 267 3.82 -2.79 40.59
CA GLU A 267 4.94 -2.15 39.91
C GLU A 267 5.32 -2.99 38.70
N SER A 268 4.54 -2.88 37.61
CA SER A 268 5.01 -3.33 36.32
C SER A 268 6.08 -2.34 35.84
N GLN A 269 7.34 -2.74 35.87
CA GLN A 269 8.42 -1.98 35.24
C GLN A 269 8.27 -2.15 33.71
N VAL A 270 7.52 -1.24 33.09
CA VAL A 270 7.43 -1.13 31.64
C VAL A 270 8.60 -0.28 31.16
N SER A 271 9.49 -0.83 30.37
CA SER A 271 10.48 -0.05 29.65
C SER A 271 9.92 0.37 28.29
N GLU A 272 10.00 1.67 27.97
CA GLU A 272 9.68 2.22 26.66
C GLU A 272 10.97 2.54 25.90
N LYS A 273 11.07 2.05 24.68
CA LYS A 273 12.13 2.40 23.73
C LYS A 273 11.51 3.04 22.50
N ILE A 274 11.89 4.29 22.21
CA ILE A 274 11.48 4.97 20.98
C ILE A 274 12.57 4.76 19.93
N ILE A 275 12.16 4.30 18.75
CA ILE A 275 13.02 4.14 17.58
C ILE A 275 12.62 5.24 16.58
N ASN A 276 13.45 6.24 16.46
CA ASN A 276 13.33 7.28 15.46
C ASN A 276 14.07 6.83 14.20
N LEU A 277 13.33 6.74 13.09
CA LEU A 277 13.87 6.40 11.79
C LEU A 277 14.20 7.69 11.03
N GLU A 278 15.17 7.61 10.14
CA GLU A 278 15.34 8.66 9.13
C GLU A 278 14.06 8.74 8.29
N ARG A 279 13.53 9.96 8.14
CA ARG A 279 12.32 10.18 7.36
C ARG A 279 12.63 10.03 5.88
N GLU A 280 11.94 9.12 5.23
CA GLU A 280 12.04 8.90 3.79
C GLU A 280 10.65 8.97 3.18
N GLU A 281 10.57 9.37 1.91
CA GLU A 281 9.32 9.42 1.18
C GLU A 281 8.95 8.02 0.66
N PRO A 282 7.86 7.38 1.15
CA PRO A 282 7.50 6.03 0.74
C PRO A 282 7.28 5.89 -0.78
N LEU A 283 6.72 6.91 -1.45
CA LEU A 283 6.53 6.89 -2.89
C LEU A 283 7.86 6.87 -3.65
N LYS A 284 8.87 7.58 -3.17
CA LYS A 284 10.20 7.56 -3.77
C LYS A 284 10.84 6.17 -3.63
N LEU A 285 10.71 5.56 -2.44
CA LEU A 285 11.21 4.20 -2.21
C LEU A 285 10.49 3.17 -3.08
N GLU A 286 9.18 3.28 -3.24
CA GLU A 286 8.37 2.41 -4.11
C GLU A 286 8.81 2.50 -5.58
N LEU A 287 8.97 3.72 -6.10
CA LEU A 287 9.39 3.94 -7.49
C LEU A 287 10.83 3.52 -7.72
N VAL A 288 11.73 3.69 -6.75
CA VAL A 288 13.11 3.16 -6.81
C VAL A 288 13.10 1.63 -6.83
N ASP A 289 12.30 0.98 -5.98
CA ASP A 289 12.14 -0.48 -5.96
C ASP A 289 11.64 -1.00 -7.32
N PHE A 290 10.60 -0.36 -7.86
CA PHE A 290 10.07 -0.68 -9.20
C PHE A 290 11.13 -0.53 -10.30
N LEU A 291 11.88 0.57 -10.34
CA LEU A 291 12.91 0.77 -11.35
C LEU A 291 14.10 -0.18 -11.20
N ASN A 292 14.45 -0.57 -9.98
CA ASN A 292 15.44 -1.62 -9.73
C ASN A 292 14.95 -2.99 -10.25
N TYR A 293 13.67 -3.31 -10.08
CA TYR A 293 13.07 -4.50 -10.70
C TYR A 293 13.19 -4.44 -12.24
N VAL A 294 12.97 -3.26 -12.83
CA VAL A 294 13.11 -3.08 -14.29
C VAL A 294 14.53 -3.38 -14.77
N ILE A 295 15.56 -2.95 -14.02
CA ILE A 295 16.97 -3.11 -14.42
C ILE A 295 17.50 -4.50 -14.08
N ASN A 296 17.36 -4.90 -12.82
CA ASN A 296 18.09 -6.03 -12.25
C ASN A 296 17.30 -7.34 -12.30
N ASN A 297 16.02 -7.26 -12.66
CA ASN A 297 15.09 -8.39 -12.61
C ASN A 297 14.90 -8.96 -11.18
N GLU A 298 15.19 -8.15 -10.16
CA GLU A 298 14.93 -8.47 -8.76
C GLU A 298 13.43 -8.31 -8.49
N GLU A 299 12.81 -9.33 -7.90
CA GLU A 299 11.36 -9.29 -7.62
C GLU A 299 11.00 -8.06 -6.75
N PRO A 300 9.97 -7.27 -7.13
CA PRO A 300 9.61 -6.07 -6.38
C PRO A 300 9.01 -6.44 -5.04
N LEU A 301 9.14 -5.56 -4.06
CA LEU A 301 8.56 -5.74 -2.72
C LEU A 301 7.05 -6.01 -2.76
N VAL A 302 6.37 -5.48 -3.78
CA VAL A 302 4.94 -5.68 -4.01
C VAL A 302 4.70 -6.18 -5.43
N ASN A 303 4.58 -7.48 -5.58
CA ASN A 303 4.27 -8.12 -6.87
C ASN A 303 2.76 -8.23 -7.12
N GLY A 304 2.38 -8.73 -8.30
CA GLY A 304 0.99 -8.91 -8.70
C GLY A 304 0.18 -9.84 -7.79
N GLU A 305 0.79 -10.90 -7.22
CA GLU A 305 0.11 -11.83 -6.31
C GLU A 305 -0.27 -11.15 -4.99
N ASN A 306 0.58 -10.22 -4.51
CA ASN A 306 0.25 -9.39 -3.36
C ASN A 306 -0.97 -8.49 -3.64
N GLY A 307 -1.02 -7.88 -4.84
CA GLY A 307 -2.16 -7.10 -5.29
C GLY A 307 -3.46 -7.92 -5.38
N ILE A 308 -3.40 -9.15 -5.91
CA ILE A 308 -4.55 -10.07 -5.92
C ILE A 308 -5.02 -10.36 -4.49
N ARG A 309 -4.11 -10.68 -3.57
CA ARG A 309 -4.43 -11.00 -2.17
C ARG A 309 -5.14 -9.82 -1.48
N ALA A 310 -4.65 -8.61 -1.65
CA ALA A 310 -5.26 -7.41 -1.08
C ALA A 310 -6.68 -7.17 -1.64
N VAL A 311 -6.88 -7.27 -2.96
CA VAL A 311 -8.19 -7.16 -3.60
C VAL A 311 -9.13 -8.27 -3.13
N GLN A 312 -8.65 -9.49 -2.97
CA GLN A 312 -9.43 -10.62 -2.48
C GLN A 312 -9.97 -10.38 -1.07
N MET A 313 -9.13 -9.90 -0.15
CA MET A 313 -9.56 -9.55 1.21
C MET A 313 -10.58 -8.40 1.19
N ALA A 314 -10.34 -7.35 0.41
CA ALA A 314 -11.27 -6.23 0.27
C ALA A 314 -12.63 -6.68 -0.30
N GLU A 315 -12.65 -7.55 -1.31
CA GLU A 315 -13.88 -8.10 -1.88
C GLU A 315 -14.65 -9.00 -0.88
N MET A 316 -13.92 -9.80 -0.06
CA MET A 316 -14.54 -10.62 1.00
C MET A 316 -15.20 -9.75 2.08
N ILE A 317 -14.62 -8.60 2.39
CA ILE A 317 -15.18 -7.62 3.33
C ILE A 317 -16.44 -6.99 2.74
N THR A 318 -16.35 -6.40 1.55
CA THR A 318 -17.49 -5.69 0.95
C THR A 318 -18.72 -6.58 0.72
N LYS A 319 -18.50 -7.89 0.48
CA LYS A 319 -19.61 -8.88 0.40
C LYS A 319 -20.33 -9.10 1.74
N GLN A 320 -19.70 -8.79 2.88
CA GLN A 320 -20.31 -8.92 4.21
C GLN A 320 -21.02 -7.64 4.68
N LEU A 321 -20.75 -6.50 4.04
CA LEU A 321 -21.34 -5.19 4.36
C LEU A 321 -22.64 -4.91 3.59
N LYS A 322 -23.01 -5.78 2.66
CA LYS A 322 -24.22 -5.70 1.81
C LYS A 322 -25.42 -6.42 2.49
#